data_51a06b8f16647188038ee7870d1f54e4
#
_entry.id   51a06b8f16647188038ee7870d1f54e4
#
_cell.length_a   1.000
_cell.length_b   1.000
_cell.length_c   1.000
_cell.angle_alpha   90.00
_cell.angle_beta   90.00
_cell.angle_gamma   90.00
#
_symmetry.space_group_name_H-M   'P 1'
#
loop_
_entity.id
_entity.type
_entity.pdbx_description
1 polymer ?
#
loop_
_entity_poly.entity_id
_entity_poly.type
_entity_poly.pdbx_seq_one_letter_code
_entity_poly.pdbx_strand_id
1 'polypeptide(L)'
;MSNRLNVINVAEGIDVIDSEYYSRDFAAIYLLRQNNKVAIIETGTNYSIPAIETALIQYSLSFSDVSYIIPTHVHLDHAGGAGALMEQCQNASLVVHPRGSRHLIDPSKLTAGAMAVYGEKKFKEYYGEIIPIDAARVIEAVDNFVLDFQGRELKFIDTPGHARHHFCVWDKSTKSMFTGDTFGISYRDLDHQGDIYILPSTSPVQFDPEALIQSINRIMEFKPKRVCLTHFSAIKPDTKVVKQLIESIRFVRDLAIKHADKDDVESFIYKDMMNYFLKGLNEIGFRNDKFAEDRLSLDVQINTQGLIYWHKNS
;
A
#
# COMPACT_ATOMS: atom_id res chain seq x y z
N MET A 1 -0.41 26.58 15.42
CA MET A 1 0.88 25.83 15.49
C MET A 1 1.03 25.18 14.13
N SER A 2 2.10 25.49 13.38
CA SER A 2 2.31 24.85 12.07
C SER A 2 2.58 23.37 12.33
N ASN A 3 1.66 22.51 11.91
CA ASN A 3 1.96 21.08 11.82
C ASN A 3 3.11 20.94 10.81
N ARG A 4 4.32 20.81 11.30
CA ARG A 4 5.44 20.43 10.43
C ARG A 4 5.15 19.01 9.97
N LEU A 5 5.07 18.83 8.65
CA LEU A 5 5.03 17.49 8.05
C LEU A 5 6.23 16.71 8.60
N ASN A 6 5.96 15.52 9.12
CA ASN A 6 7.02 14.65 9.63
C ASN A 6 7.58 13.82 8.46
N VAL A 7 8.76 14.21 7.98
CA VAL A 7 9.52 13.45 6.98
C VAL A 7 10.49 12.55 7.72
N ILE A 8 10.31 11.23 7.61
CA ILE A 8 11.11 10.24 8.33
C ILE A 8 12.07 9.58 7.34
N ASN A 9 13.39 9.72 7.56
CA ASN A 9 14.38 8.98 6.78
C ASN A 9 14.45 7.51 7.23
N VAL A 10 14.22 6.58 6.30
CA VAL A 10 14.22 5.13 6.57
C VAL A 10 15.42 4.41 5.98
N ALA A 11 16.08 5.01 4.99
CA ALA A 11 17.36 4.56 4.42
C ALA A 11 18.01 5.70 3.64
N GLU A 12 19.23 5.46 3.13
CA GLU A 12 19.92 6.43 2.29
C GLU A 12 19.07 6.82 1.07
N GLY A 13 18.71 8.12 1.01
CA GLY A 13 17.85 8.67 -0.04
C GLY A 13 16.43 8.13 -0.06
N ILE A 14 15.95 7.49 0.99
CA ILE A 14 14.55 7.04 1.12
C ILE A 14 13.92 7.70 2.32
N ASP A 15 12.92 8.51 2.06
CA ASP A 15 12.13 9.18 3.08
C ASP A 15 10.66 8.76 2.97
N VAL A 16 9.99 8.70 4.10
CA VAL A 16 8.55 8.41 4.18
C VAL A 16 7.81 9.60 4.76
N ILE A 17 6.65 9.87 4.19
CA ILE A 17 5.67 10.84 4.69
C ILE A 17 4.31 10.16 4.82
N ASP A 18 3.49 10.71 5.71
CA ASP A 18 2.08 10.36 5.79
C ASP A 18 1.33 10.95 4.58
N SER A 19 0.51 10.15 3.93
CA SER A 19 -0.36 10.60 2.84
C SER A 19 -1.51 11.49 3.30
N GLU A 20 -1.72 11.60 4.62
CA GLU A 20 -2.85 12.28 5.26
C GLU A 20 -4.22 11.67 4.86
N TYR A 21 -4.23 10.44 4.33
CA TYR A 21 -5.44 9.72 3.98
C TYR A 21 -6.06 9.04 5.22
N TYR A 22 -7.37 9.18 5.38
CA TYR A 22 -8.21 8.56 6.40
C TYR A 22 -7.84 8.91 7.85
N SER A 23 -6.67 8.55 8.32
CA SER A 23 -6.16 8.86 9.66
C SER A 23 -4.64 8.99 9.64
N ARG A 24 -4.08 9.54 10.70
CA ARG A 24 -2.62 9.70 10.84
C ARG A 24 -1.91 8.36 10.73
N ASP A 25 -0.81 8.35 9.99
CA ASP A 25 0.05 7.19 9.78
C ASP A 25 -0.74 5.96 9.26
N PHE A 26 -1.76 6.21 8.40
CA PHE A 26 -2.55 5.15 7.78
C PHE A 26 -1.94 4.66 6.47
N ALA A 27 -1.58 5.56 5.57
CA ALA A 27 -0.93 5.24 4.30
C ALA A 27 0.30 6.12 4.07
N ALA A 28 1.39 5.52 3.63
CA ALA A 28 2.68 6.14 3.42
C ALA A 28 2.93 6.47 1.94
N ILE A 29 3.64 7.57 1.71
CA ILE A 29 4.24 7.91 0.42
C ILE A 29 5.75 7.92 0.62
N TYR A 30 6.52 7.35 -0.31
CA TYR A 30 7.97 7.33 -0.24
C TYR A 30 8.59 8.25 -1.28
N LEU A 31 9.54 9.07 -0.83
CA LEU A 31 10.38 9.90 -1.67
C LEU A 31 11.74 9.21 -1.81
N LEU A 32 12.02 8.71 -3.02
CA LEU A 32 13.32 8.14 -3.36
C LEU A 32 14.16 9.22 -4.03
N ARG A 33 15.21 9.71 -3.34
CA ARG A 33 16.05 10.82 -3.81
C ARG A 33 17.40 10.32 -4.32
N GLN A 34 17.81 10.81 -5.47
CA GLN A 34 19.10 10.52 -6.10
C GLN A 34 19.52 11.69 -6.99
N ASN A 35 20.74 12.23 -6.81
CA ASN A 35 21.34 13.29 -7.66
C ASN A 35 20.37 14.46 -7.94
N ASN A 36 19.74 15.03 -6.90
CA ASN A 36 18.75 16.11 -6.97
C ASN A 36 17.51 15.76 -7.82
N LYS A 37 17.23 14.49 -8.02
CA LYS A 37 15.98 13.99 -8.61
C LYS A 37 15.22 13.14 -7.63
N VAL A 38 13.91 13.01 -7.88
CA VAL A 38 13.00 12.25 -7.02
C VAL A 38 12.20 11.25 -7.84
N ALA A 39 12.09 10.03 -7.33
CA ALA A 39 11.01 9.12 -7.69
C ALA A 39 10.05 9.04 -6.49
N ILE A 40 8.75 9.19 -6.75
CA ILE A 40 7.71 9.12 -5.72
C ILE A 40 7.05 7.76 -5.83
N ILE A 41 7.10 6.97 -4.76
CA ILE A 41 6.45 5.67 -4.69
C ILE A 41 5.22 5.81 -3.81
N GLU A 42 4.06 5.44 -4.34
CA GLU A 42 2.70 5.76 -3.92
C GLU A 42 2.36 7.25 -4.08
N THR A 43 1.09 7.56 -4.20
CA THR A 43 0.63 8.94 -4.37
C THR A 43 -0.41 9.37 -3.34
N GLY A 44 -0.93 8.42 -2.57
CA GLY A 44 -2.11 8.67 -1.77
C GLY A 44 -3.29 9.09 -2.65
N THR A 45 -3.98 10.12 -2.22
CA THR A 45 -5.10 10.74 -2.93
C THR A 45 -4.73 12.13 -3.43
N ASN A 46 -5.64 12.83 -4.11
CA ASN A 46 -5.41 14.23 -4.52
C ASN A 46 -5.12 15.16 -3.32
N TYR A 47 -5.61 14.80 -2.15
CA TYR A 47 -5.39 15.58 -0.93
C TYR A 47 -3.98 15.41 -0.35
N SER A 48 -3.22 14.42 -0.82
CA SER A 48 -1.83 14.17 -0.40
C SER A 48 -0.80 15.09 -1.09
N ILE A 49 -1.18 15.77 -2.17
CA ILE A 49 -0.24 16.59 -2.97
C ILE A 49 0.44 17.70 -2.16
N PRO A 50 -0.25 18.46 -1.28
CA PRO A 50 0.40 19.47 -0.45
C PRO A 50 1.45 18.90 0.52
N ALA A 51 1.24 17.68 1.04
CA ALA A 51 2.22 16.99 1.87
C ALA A 51 3.47 16.61 1.05
N ILE A 52 3.29 16.10 -0.18
CA ILE A 52 4.39 15.81 -1.10
C ILE A 52 5.19 17.08 -1.41
N GLU A 53 4.53 18.19 -1.75
CA GLU A 53 5.17 19.47 -2.03
C GLU A 53 6.00 19.95 -0.83
N THR A 54 5.40 19.92 0.36
CA THR A 54 6.08 20.29 1.61
C THR A 54 7.34 19.46 1.84
N ALA A 55 7.26 18.15 1.57
CA ALA A 55 8.41 17.25 1.70
C ALA A 55 9.51 17.56 0.68
N LEU A 56 9.17 17.86 -0.57
CA LEU A 56 10.14 18.26 -1.60
C LEU A 56 10.86 19.55 -1.19
N ILE A 57 10.14 20.56 -0.74
CA ILE A 57 10.69 21.85 -0.28
C ILE A 57 11.70 21.68 0.85
N GLN A 58 11.50 20.72 1.77
CA GLN A 58 12.46 20.45 2.86
C GLN A 58 13.85 20.04 2.34
N TYR A 59 13.91 19.50 1.13
CA TYR A 59 15.15 19.11 0.43
C TYR A 59 15.60 20.13 -0.62
N SER A 60 14.98 21.33 -0.66
CA SER A 60 15.21 22.33 -1.71
C SER A 60 14.92 21.79 -3.12
N LEU A 61 13.93 20.91 -3.24
CA LEU A 61 13.42 20.31 -4.47
C LEU A 61 12.01 20.81 -4.76
N SER A 62 11.56 20.58 -5.98
CA SER A 62 10.23 20.96 -6.48
C SER A 62 9.62 19.85 -7.33
N PHE A 63 8.38 20.01 -7.75
CA PHE A 63 7.73 19.08 -8.70
C PHE A 63 8.50 18.91 -10.02
N SER A 64 9.29 19.91 -10.46
CA SER A 64 10.12 19.82 -11.67
C SER A 64 11.31 18.85 -11.52
N ASP A 65 11.66 18.47 -10.29
CA ASP A 65 12.72 17.53 -9.99
C ASP A 65 12.22 16.08 -9.86
N VAL A 66 10.89 15.87 -9.91
CA VAL A 66 10.30 14.54 -9.94
C VAL A 66 10.47 13.93 -11.32
N SER A 67 11.12 12.76 -11.39
CA SER A 67 11.37 12.01 -12.63
C SER A 67 10.37 10.88 -12.82
N TYR A 68 9.93 10.25 -11.73
CA TYR A 68 9.02 9.11 -11.79
C TYR A 68 7.97 9.17 -10.68
N ILE A 69 6.76 8.74 -11.01
CA ILE A 69 5.65 8.49 -10.09
C ILE A 69 5.30 7.02 -10.22
N ILE A 70 5.31 6.27 -9.12
CA ILE A 70 5.33 4.80 -9.11
C ILE A 70 4.29 4.28 -8.10
N PRO A 71 2.98 4.23 -8.43
CA PRO A 71 2.03 3.52 -7.60
C PRO A 71 2.27 2.01 -7.70
N THR A 72 2.31 1.30 -6.58
CA THR A 72 2.51 -0.17 -6.57
C THR A 72 1.36 -0.91 -7.22
N HIS A 73 0.16 -0.35 -7.13
CA HIS A 73 -1.06 -0.83 -7.78
C HIS A 73 -2.09 0.31 -7.87
N VAL A 74 -3.28 0.04 -8.45
CA VAL A 74 -4.23 1.11 -8.78
C VAL A 74 -5.38 1.28 -7.79
N HIS A 75 -5.30 0.76 -6.57
CA HIS A 75 -6.25 1.16 -5.53
C HIS A 75 -6.08 2.65 -5.22
N LEU A 76 -7.18 3.31 -4.82
CA LEU A 76 -7.24 4.78 -4.84
C LEU A 76 -6.48 5.44 -3.69
N ASP A 77 -6.18 4.73 -2.63
CA ASP A 77 -5.30 5.17 -1.55
C ASP A 77 -3.80 5.08 -1.90
N HIS A 78 -3.47 4.42 -3.01
CA HIS A 78 -2.12 4.33 -3.59
C HIS A 78 -1.96 5.19 -4.85
N ALA A 79 -2.93 5.15 -5.75
CA ALA A 79 -2.84 5.76 -7.07
C ALA A 79 -3.87 6.88 -7.30
N GLY A 80 -4.72 7.21 -6.32
CA GLY A 80 -5.76 8.21 -6.48
C GLY A 80 -5.24 9.61 -6.79
N GLY A 81 -4.09 9.98 -6.24
CA GLY A 81 -3.42 11.25 -6.50
C GLY A 81 -2.54 11.27 -7.77
N ALA A 82 -2.36 10.13 -8.45
CA ALA A 82 -1.38 10.02 -9.53
C ALA A 82 -1.62 11.01 -10.68
N GLY A 83 -2.86 11.17 -11.13
CA GLY A 83 -3.18 12.11 -12.21
C GLY A 83 -2.91 13.56 -11.83
N ALA A 84 -3.40 14.00 -10.68
CA ALA A 84 -3.17 15.35 -10.18
C ALA A 84 -1.67 15.62 -9.92
N LEU A 85 -0.92 14.63 -9.42
CA LEU A 85 0.53 14.74 -9.23
C LEU A 85 1.26 14.82 -10.58
N MET A 86 0.83 14.06 -11.61
CA MET A 86 1.38 14.12 -12.96
C MET A 86 1.15 15.49 -13.63
N GLU A 87 0.06 16.18 -13.30
CA GLU A 87 -0.18 17.56 -13.75
C GLU A 87 0.83 18.54 -13.16
N GLN A 88 1.22 18.36 -11.89
CA GLN A 88 2.26 19.19 -11.25
C GLN A 88 3.67 18.83 -11.73
N CYS A 89 3.94 17.53 -11.91
CA CYS A 89 5.26 17.00 -12.27
C CYS A 89 5.42 16.86 -13.77
N GLN A 90 5.56 17.97 -14.51
CA GLN A 90 5.59 17.98 -16.00
C GLN A 90 6.73 17.13 -16.60
N ASN A 91 7.82 16.93 -15.86
CA ASN A 91 8.98 16.15 -16.28
C ASN A 91 8.89 14.66 -15.91
N ALA A 92 7.89 14.27 -15.14
CA ALA A 92 7.77 12.91 -14.66
C ALA A 92 7.12 11.97 -15.67
N SER A 93 7.49 10.68 -15.59
CA SER A 93 6.75 9.58 -16.19
C SER A 93 6.07 8.77 -15.08
N LEU A 94 4.86 8.29 -15.37
CA LEU A 94 4.18 7.31 -14.53
C LEU A 94 4.74 5.92 -14.82
N VAL A 95 5.17 5.18 -13.81
CA VAL A 95 5.56 3.78 -13.94
C VAL A 95 4.51 2.92 -13.25
N VAL A 96 3.85 2.06 -13.99
CA VAL A 96 2.70 1.29 -13.51
C VAL A 96 2.70 -0.14 -14.03
N HIS A 97 2.05 -1.04 -13.30
CA HIS A 97 1.85 -2.42 -13.76
C HIS A 97 1.00 -2.43 -15.06
N PRO A 98 1.32 -3.27 -16.09
CA PRO A 98 0.61 -3.27 -17.37
C PRO A 98 -0.91 -3.48 -17.25
N ARG A 99 -1.35 -4.28 -16.28
CA ARG A 99 -2.80 -4.47 -16.03
C ARG A 99 -3.46 -3.27 -15.35
N GLY A 100 -2.66 -2.37 -14.75
CA GLY A 100 -3.11 -1.16 -14.08
C GLY A 100 -3.17 0.06 -15.00
N SER A 101 -2.30 0.15 -16.02
CA SER A 101 -2.09 1.34 -16.85
C SER A 101 -3.39 1.91 -17.43
N ARG A 102 -4.24 1.06 -17.99
CA ARG A 102 -5.53 1.45 -18.58
C ARG A 102 -6.46 2.17 -17.58
N HIS A 103 -6.36 1.85 -16.28
CA HIS A 103 -7.21 2.41 -15.24
C HIS A 103 -6.77 3.81 -14.80
N LEU A 104 -5.52 4.19 -15.11
CA LEU A 104 -5.00 5.54 -14.85
C LEU A 104 -5.00 6.41 -16.12
N ILE A 105 -4.91 5.81 -17.31
CA ILE A 105 -5.09 6.49 -18.59
C ILE A 105 -6.56 6.87 -18.78
N ASP A 106 -7.49 5.95 -18.53
CA ASP A 106 -8.94 6.20 -18.49
C ASP A 106 -9.52 5.70 -17.17
N PRO A 107 -9.63 6.57 -16.17
CA PRO A 107 -10.10 6.19 -14.85
C PRO A 107 -11.62 6.05 -14.72
N SER A 108 -12.39 6.19 -15.80
CA SER A 108 -13.85 6.21 -15.76
C SER A 108 -14.46 4.96 -15.10
N LYS A 109 -13.95 3.76 -15.44
CA LYS A 109 -14.40 2.49 -14.85
C LYS A 109 -13.96 2.34 -13.39
N LEU A 110 -12.74 2.77 -13.05
CA LEU A 110 -12.23 2.74 -11.69
C LEU A 110 -13.07 3.64 -10.78
N THR A 111 -13.33 4.87 -11.25
CA THR A 111 -14.18 5.87 -10.57
C THR A 111 -15.59 5.34 -10.37
N ALA A 112 -16.21 4.82 -11.41
CA ALA A 112 -17.57 4.26 -11.33
C ALA A 112 -17.65 3.08 -10.35
N GLY A 113 -16.65 2.18 -10.36
CA GLY A 113 -16.57 1.07 -9.43
C GLY A 113 -16.43 1.51 -7.98
N ALA A 114 -15.56 2.47 -7.70
CA ALA A 114 -15.38 3.01 -6.35
C ALA A 114 -16.61 3.80 -5.88
N MET A 115 -17.25 4.60 -6.74
CA MET A 115 -18.49 5.28 -6.41
C MET A 115 -19.64 4.30 -6.10
N ALA A 116 -19.69 3.15 -6.74
CA ALA A 116 -20.68 2.12 -6.45
C ALA A 116 -20.49 1.51 -5.05
N VAL A 117 -19.25 1.46 -4.54
CA VAL A 117 -18.92 0.94 -3.21
C VAL A 117 -19.11 1.98 -2.11
N TYR A 118 -18.54 3.18 -2.28
CA TYR A 118 -18.51 4.22 -1.24
C TYR A 118 -19.66 5.21 -1.31
N GLY A 119 -20.35 5.30 -2.45
CA GLY A 119 -21.28 6.36 -2.79
C GLY A 119 -20.54 7.65 -3.23
N GLU A 120 -21.18 8.45 -4.07
CA GLU A 120 -20.56 9.65 -4.69
C GLU A 120 -20.01 10.65 -3.67
N LYS A 121 -20.74 10.88 -2.57
CA LYS A 121 -20.33 11.85 -1.53
C LYS A 121 -19.04 11.43 -0.85
N LYS A 122 -18.97 10.20 -0.34
CA LYS A 122 -17.77 9.68 0.33
C LYS A 122 -16.60 9.51 -0.63
N PHE A 123 -16.89 9.12 -1.88
CA PHE A 123 -15.85 9.03 -2.91
C PHE A 123 -15.16 10.38 -3.11
N LYS A 124 -15.93 11.47 -3.29
CA LYS A 124 -15.37 12.83 -3.44
C LYS A 124 -14.64 13.30 -2.18
N GLU A 125 -15.14 12.96 -1.01
CA GLU A 125 -14.53 13.31 0.27
C GLU A 125 -13.17 12.64 0.46
N TYR A 126 -13.02 11.37 0.07
CA TYR A 126 -11.80 10.60 0.29
C TYR A 126 -10.77 10.75 -0.84
N TYR A 127 -11.22 10.85 -2.09
CA TYR A 127 -10.32 10.74 -3.25
C TYR A 127 -10.31 12.00 -4.13
N GLY A 128 -11.33 12.84 -4.05
CA GLY A 128 -11.48 13.99 -4.95
C GLY A 128 -11.85 13.53 -6.37
N GLU A 129 -11.26 14.16 -7.37
CA GLU A 129 -11.43 13.83 -8.79
C GLU A 129 -10.25 12.99 -9.27
N ILE A 130 -10.50 11.85 -9.89
CA ILE A 130 -9.44 11.03 -10.47
C ILE A 130 -9.14 11.54 -11.87
N ILE A 131 -7.97 12.15 -12.03
CA ILE A 131 -7.54 12.81 -13.25
C ILE A 131 -6.89 11.78 -14.19
N PRO A 132 -7.31 11.71 -15.48
CA PRO A 132 -6.70 10.81 -16.45
C PRO A 132 -5.26 11.22 -16.77
N ILE A 133 -4.42 10.23 -17.09
CA ILE A 133 -3.00 10.44 -17.39
C ILE A 133 -2.74 10.21 -18.88
N ASP A 134 -1.99 11.12 -19.54
CA ASP A 134 -1.59 10.96 -20.92
C ASP A 134 -0.79 9.66 -21.09
N ALA A 135 -1.25 8.79 -21.99
CA ALA A 135 -0.62 7.52 -22.31
C ALA A 135 0.84 7.67 -22.77
N ALA A 136 1.20 8.81 -23.39
CA ALA A 136 2.57 9.09 -23.81
C ALA A 136 3.56 9.26 -22.63
N ARG A 137 3.05 9.47 -21.42
CA ARG A 137 3.83 9.61 -20.18
C ARG A 137 3.80 8.35 -19.30
N VAL A 138 3.25 7.24 -19.80
CA VAL A 138 3.11 5.99 -19.05
C VAL A 138 4.15 4.98 -19.49
N ILE A 139 4.87 4.43 -18.52
CA ILE A 139 5.80 3.31 -18.66
C ILE A 139 5.17 2.09 -18.01
N GLU A 140 4.94 1.03 -18.79
CA GLU A 140 4.44 -0.24 -18.26
C GLU A 140 5.61 -1.10 -17.77
N ALA A 141 5.69 -1.31 -16.47
CA ALA A 141 6.71 -2.13 -15.84
C ALA A 141 6.22 -3.60 -15.76
N VAL A 142 6.66 -4.41 -16.70
CA VAL A 142 6.45 -5.87 -16.68
C VAL A 142 7.31 -6.53 -15.61
N ASP A 143 7.04 -7.80 -15.31
CA ASP A 143 7.85 -8.56 -14.36
C ASP A 143 9.34 -8.54 -14.74
N ASN A 144 10.20 -8.28 -13.74
CA ASN A 144 11.64 -8.09 -13.87
C ASN A 144 12.09 -6.86 -14.69
N PHE A 145 11.18 -5.92 -14.97
CA PHE A 145 11.58 -4.63 -15.55
C PHE A 145 12.59 -3.93 -14.64
N VAL A 146 13.61 -3.31 -15.24
CA VAL A 146 14.65 -2.56 -14.51
C VAL A 146 14.63 -1.12 -15.01
N LEU A 147 14.47 -0.20 -14.06
CA LEU A 147 14.53 1.24 -14.28
C LEU A 147 15.85 1.77 -13.72
N ASP A 148 16.62 2.45 -14.52
CA ASP A 148 17.76 3.24 -14.06
C ASP A 148 17.25 4.62 -13.57
N PHE A 149 17.28 4.82 -12.26
CA PHE A 149 16.99 6.10 -11.65
C PHE A 149 18.28 6.81 -11.25
N GLN A 150 18.85 7.59 -12.16
CA GLN A 150 20.07 8.36 -11.92
C GLN A 150 21.27 7.50 -11.45
N GLY A 151 21.44 6.31 -12.04
CA GLY A 151 22.44 5.33 -11.65
C GLY A 151 22.00 4.40 -10.49
N ARG A 152 20.79 4.59 -9.96
CA ARG A 152 20.17 3.72 -8.94
C ARG A 152 19.24 2.74 -9.64
N GLU A 153 19.56 1.45 -9.55
CA GLU A 153 18.78 0.39 -10.18
C GLU A 153 17.53 0.07 -9.35
N LEU A 154 16.35 0.26 -9.94
CA LEU A 154 15.05 -0.13 -9.40
C LEU A 154 14.49 -1.30 -10.21
N LYS A 155 14.27 -2.45 -9.59
CA LYS A 155 13.71 -3.63 -10.24
C LYS A 155 12.27 -3.85 -9.83
N PHE A 156 11.39 -4.01 -10.81
CA PHE A 156 9.96 -4.24 -10.61
C PHE A 156 9.67 -5.74 -10.64
N ILE A 157 8.86 -6.20 -9.70
CA ILE A 157 8.58 -7.62 -9.50
C ILE A 157 7.07 -7.78 -9.41
N ASP A 158 6.48 -8.53 -10.35
CA ASP A 158 5.05 -8.85 -10.32
C ASP A 158 4.73 -9.65 -9.05
N THR A 159 3.77 -9.15 -8.27
CA THR A 159 3.40 -9.69 -6.96
C THR A 159 1.88 -9.77 -6.82
N PRO A 160 1.24 -10.68 -7.56
CA PRO A 160 -0.20 -10.89 -7.45
C PRO A 160 -0.59 -11.47 -6.09
N GLY A 161 -1.87 -11.37 -5.76
CA GLY A 161 -2.46 -11.96 -4.56
C GLY A 161 -3.30 -10.97 -3.77
N HIS A 162 -2.81 -9.74 -3.54
CA HIS A 162 -3.66 -8.63 -3.11
C HIS A 162 -4.46 -8.08 -4.30
N ALA A 163 -3.76 -7.79 -5.40
CA ALA A 163 -4.36 -7.39 -6.68
C ALA A 163 -3.57 -7.95 -7.86
N ARG A 164 -4.25 -8.17 -9.01
CA ARG A 164 -3.61 -8.69 -10.23
C ARG A 164 -2.77 -7.64 -10.97
N HIS A 165 -2.86 -6.39 -10.57
CA HIS A 165 -2.14 -5.24 -11.11
C HIS A 165 -1.13 -4.67 -10.11
N HIS A 166 -0.58 -5.55 -9.26
CA HIS A 166 0.35 -5.19 -8.20
C HIS A 166 1.77 -5.61 -8.54
N PHE A 167 2.74 -4.73 -8.31
CA PHE A 167 4.16 -5.04 -8.29
C PHE A 167 4.82 -4.51 -7.02
N CYS A 168 5.94 -5.11 -6.63
CA CYS A 168 6.87 -4.55 -5.66
C CYS A 168 8.07 -3.94 -6.37
N VAL A 169 8.72 -2.96 -5.75
CA VAL A 169 9.91 -2.28 -6.30
C VAL A 169 11.11 -2.59 -5.42
N TRP A 170 12.09 -3.26 -5.99
CA TRP A 170 13.36 -3.57 -5.34
C TRP A 170 14.39 -2.49 -5.60
N ASP A 171 14.83 -1.80 -4.56
CA ASP A 171 15.99 -0.94 -4.58
C ASP A 171 17.24 -1.71 -4.14
N LYS A 172 18.08 -2.02 -5.10
CA LYS A 172 19.29 -2.80 -4.89
C LYS A 172 20.31 -2.09 -4.02
N SER A 173 20.40 -0.77 -4.09
CA SER A 173 21.44 0.03 -3.42
C SER A 173 21.30 -0.01 -1.90
N THR A 174 20.08 0.13 -1.39
CA THR A 174 19.79 0.09 0.05
C THR A 174 19.27 -1.25 0.54
N LYS A 175 19.01 -2.19 -0.38
CA LYS A 175 18.32 -3.47 -0.12
C LYS A 175 16.96 -3.24 0.52
N SER A 176 16.19 -2.29 -0.04
CA SER A 176 14.83 -1.98 0.36
C SER A 176 13.84 -2.51 -0.66
N MET A 177 12.74 -3.09 -0.20
CA MET A 177 11.64 -3.54 -1.04
C MET A 177 10.41 -2.69 -0.72
N PHE A 178 9.91 -1.92 -1.69
CA PHE A 178 8.62 -1.24 -1.56
C PHE A 178 7.54 -2.24 -1.94
N THR A 179 6.67 -2.54 -1.00
CA THR A 179 5.83 -3.74 -1.09
C THR A 179 4.36 -3.46 -1.30
N GLY A 180 3.95 -2.18 -1.32
CA GLY A 180 2.52 -1.89 -1.36
C GLY A 180 1.80 -2.70 -0.30
N ASP A 181 0.73 -3.36 -0.70
CA ASP A 181 -0.12 -4.18 0.16
C ASP A 181 0.25 -5.67 0.18
N THR A 182 1.18 -6.10 -0.71
CA THR A 182 1.59 -7.51 -0.78
C THR A 182 2.20 -8.01 0.54
N PHE A 183 2.94 -7.15 1.25
CA PHE A 183 3.57 -7.54 2.51
C PHE A 183 2.74 -7.13 3.74
N GLY A 184 1.43 -6.87 3.53
CA GLY A 184 0.47 -6.61 4.60
C GLY A 184 0.54 -5.20 5.20
N ILE A 185 -0.09 -5.07 6.35
CA ILE A 185 -0.34 -3.83 7.09
C ILE A 185 0.31 -3.93 8.46
N SER A 186 1.01 -2.88 8.90
CA SER A 186 1.66 -2.87 10.22
C SER A 186 1.80 -1.45 10.74
N TYR A 187 0.98 -1.07 11.70
CA TYR A 187 0.95 0.28 12.26
C TYR A 187 1.93 0.42 13.43
N ARG A 188 2.73 1.50 13.43
CA ARG A 188 3.77 1.73 14.46
C ARG A 188 3.21 2.02 15.84
N ASP A 189 1.98 2.52 15.93
CA ASP A 189 1.27 2.77 17.20
C ASP A 189 0.72 1.48 17.86
N LEU A 190 0.78 0.35 17.17
CA LEU A 190 0.49 -0.99 17.68
C LEU A 190 1.74 -1.79 18.04
N ASP A 191 2.94 -1.25 17.78
CA ASP A 191 4.20 -1.90 18.17
C ASP A 191 4.38 -1.91 19.69
N HIS A 192 5.02 -2.95 20.22
CA HIS A 192 5.29 -3.05 21.65
C HIS A 192 6.71 -3.55 21.92
N GLN A 193 7.52 -2.77 22.65
CA GLN A 193 8.89 -3.11 23.09
C GLN A 193 9.82 -3.60 21.96
N GLY A 194 9.61 -3.12 20.74
CA GLY A 194 10.39 -3.51 19.55
C GLY A 194 9.81 -4.71 18.78
N ASP A 195 8.79 -5.37 19.31
CA ASP A 195 8.00 -6.32 18.55
C ASP A 195 6.97 -5.59 17.69
N ILE A 196 6.86 -6.00 16.43
CA ILE A 196 5.90 -5.49 15.45
C ILE A 196 4.77 -6.51 15.27
N TYR A 197 3.56 -5.99 15.03
CA TYR A 197 2.44 -6.81 14.60
C TYR A 197 2.08 -6.52 13.15
N ILE A 198 1.89 -7.56 12.34
CA ILE A 198 1.57 -7.45 10.92
C ILE A 198 0.31 -8.26 10.60
N LEU A 199 -0.56 -7.71 9.77
CA LEU A 199 -1.78 -8.34 9.32
C LEU A 199 -1.88 -8.32 7.80
N PRO A 200 -2.64 -9.26 7.18
CA PRO A 200 -2.78 -9.28 5.74
C PRO A 200 -3.73 -8.18 5.24
N SER A 201 -3.52 -7.76 3.99
CA SER A 201 -4.47 -6.96 3.22
C SER A 201 -5.20 -7.86 2.22
N THR A 202 -6.50 -8.08 2.45
CA THR A 202 -7.34 -9.00 1.67
C THR A 202 -8.51 -8.26 1.00
N SER A 203 -8.27 -7.04 0.54
CA SER A 203 -9.32 -6.17 0.00
C SER A 203 -10.00 -6.76 -1.25
N PRO A 204 -11.30 -6.41 -1.50
CA PRO A 204 -12.00 -6.87 -2.70
C PRO A 204 -11.38 -6.24 -3.96
N VAL A 205 -11.42 -6.84 -5.13
CA VAL A 205 -12.15 -7.99 -5.66
C VAL A 205 -11.21 -9.04 -6.25
N GLN A 206 -9.89 -8.92 -6.00
CA GLN A 206 -8.85 -9.69 -6.68
C GLN A 206 -7.97 -10.49 -5.73
N PHE A 207 -8.37 -10.59 -4.47
CA PHE A 207 -7.64 -11.34 -3.46
C PHE A 207 -7.47 -12.82 -3.87
N ASP A 208 -6.24 -13.31 -3.74
CA ASP A 208 -5.86 -14.71 -3.94
C ASP A 208 -4.82 -15.08 -2.87
N PRO A 209 -5.21 -15.85 -1.84
CA PRO A 209 -4.34 -16.15 -0.70
C PRO A 209 -3.08 -16.94 -1.08
N GLU A 210 -3.18 -17.86 -2.04
CA GLU A 210 -2.03 -18.68 -2.43
C GLU A 210 -1.04 -17.84 -3.27
N ALA A 211 -1.54 -17.04 -4.19
CA ALA A 211 -0.71 -16.10 -4.95
C ALA A 211 -0.03 -15.08 -4.04
N LEU A 212 -0.72 -14.58 -3.00
CA LEU A 212 -0.17 -13.65 -2.02
C LEU A 212 0.99 -14.28 -1.24
N ILE A 213 0.82 -15.52 -0.76
CA ILE A 213 1.88 -16.26 -0.06
C ILE A 213 3.09 -16.48 -0.99
N GLN A 214 2.87 -16.84 -2.26
CA GLN A 214 3.94 -16.99 -3.24
C GLN A 214 4.67 -15.67 -3.48
N SER A 215 3.96 -14.56 -3.58
CA SER A 215 4.53 -13.21 -3.74
C SER A 215 5.38 -12.81 -2.54
N ILE A 216 4.93 -13.08 -1.30
CA ILE A 216 5.72 -12.84 -0.08
C ILE A 216 7.02 -13.67 -0.09
N ASN A 217 6.94 -14.96 -0.44
CA ASN A 217 8.13 -15.80 -0.53
C ASN A 217 9.10 -15.27 -1.60
N ARG A 218 8.60 -14.84 -2.75
CA ARG A 218 9.41 -14.23 -3.83
C ARG A 218 10.13 -12.96 -3.36
N ILE A 219 9.44 -12.09 -2.60
CA ILE A 219 10.05 -10.91 -1.98
C ILE A 219 11.24 -11.33 -1.09
N MET A 220 11.07 -12.37 -0.29
CA MET A 220 12.10 -12.83 0.64
C MET A 220 13.34 -13.45 -0.04
N GLU A 221 13.23 -13.94 -1.29
CA GLU A 221 14.39 -14.37 -2.09
C GLU A 221 15.42 -13.26 -2.32
N PHE A 222 14.98 -11.99 -2.37
CA PHE A 222 15.85 -10.82 -2.48
C PHE A 222 16.61 -10.50 -1.19
N LYS A 223 16.26 -11.14 -0.07
CA LYS A 223 16.85 -10.90 1.26
C LYS A 223 16.86 -9.42 1.62
N PRO A 224 15.69 -8.76 1.60
CA PRO A 224 15.61 -7.33 1.88
C PRO A 224 16.05 -7.04 3.32
N LYS A 225 16.81 -5.95 3.49
CA LYS A 225 17.12 -5.43 4.82
C LYS A 225 15.88 -4.82 5.48
N ARG A 226 15.00 -4.26 4.64
CA ARG A 226 13.70 -3.70 5.05
C ARG A 226 12.66 -3.86 3.95
N VAL A 227 11.42 -3.96 4.36
CA VAL A 227 10.26 -3.79 3.51
C VAL A 227 9.61 -2.44 3.84
N CYS A 228 9.25 -1.69 2.82
CA CYS A 228 8.60 -0.40 2.90
C CYS A 228 7.13 -0.61 2.59
N LEU A 229 6.31 -0.70 3.63
CA LEU A 229 4.88 -0.94 3.55
C LEU A 229 4.16 0.37 3.22
N THR A 230 3.08 0.30 2.48
CA THR A 230 2.20 1.45 2.36
C THR A 230 1.41 1.67 3.65
N HIS A 231 0.96 0.61 4.33
CA HIS A 231 0.25 0.66 5.61
C HIS A 231 1.06 0.06 6.79
N PHE A 232 1.94 0.68 7.52
CA PHE A 232 2.63 1.95 7.41
C PHE A 232 4.11 1.75 7.67
N SER A 233 4.95 2.40 6.79
CA SER A 233 6.38 2.63 6.97
C SER A 233 7.28 1.40 6.84
N ALA A 234 8.57 1.59 7.06
CA ALA A 234 9.58 0.56 6.87
C ALA A 234 9.73 -0.34 8.08
N ILE A 235 9.73 -1.65 7.86
CA ILE A 235 9.98 -2.66 8.89
C ILE A 235 11.08 -3.61 8.47
N LYS A 236 11.65 -4.34 9.43
CA LYS A 236 12.58 -5.44 9.17
C LYS A 236 11.77 -6.72 8.94
N PRO A 237 11.89 -7.37 7.76
CA PRO A 237 11.16 -8.59 7.45
C PRO A 237 11.93 -9.81 8.00
N ASP A 238 11.97 -9.97 9.31
CA ASP A 238 12.58 -11.14 9.91
C ASP A 238 11.66 -12.38 9.83
N THR A 239 12.20 -13.54 10.22
CA THR A 239 11.48 -14.82 10.13
C THR A 239 10.19 -14.83 10.95
N LYS A 240 10.16 -14.13 12.10
CA LYS A 240 8.97 -14.05 12.98
C LYS A 240 7.84 -13.30 12.27
N VAL A 241 8.15 -12.13 11.69
CA VAL A 241 7.20 -11.29 10.95
C VAL A 241 6.64 -12.00 9.71
N VAL A 242 7.52 -12.61 8.91
CA VAL A 242 7.10 -13.36 7.70
C VAL A 242 6.19 -14.52 8.04
N LYS A 243 6.57 -15.30 9.07
CA LYS A 243 5.77 -16.44 9.55
C LYS A 243 4.39 -15.98 10.02
N GLN A 244 4.33 -14.94 10.85
CA GLN A 244 3.08 -14.36 11.35
C GLN A 244 2.17 -13.92 10.21
N LEU A 245 2.70 -13.20 9.21
CA LEU A 245 1.92 -12.75 8.05
C LEU A 245 1.32 -13.93 7.28
N ILE A 246 2.13 -14.95 6.96
CA ILE A 246 1.67 -16.14 6.22
C ILE A 246 0.63 -16.94 7.02
N GLU A 247 0.83 -17.09 8.33
CA GLU A 247 -0.13 -17.75 9.22
C GLU A 247 -1.45 -16.97 9.29
N SER A 248 -1.38 -15.63 9.35
CA SER A 248 -2.56 -14.77 9.33
C SER A 248 -3.34 -14.87 8.01
N ILE A 249 -2.64 -14.91 6.85
CA ILE A 249 -3.30 -15.10 5.54
C ILE A 249 -4.07 -16.43 5.51
N ARG A 250 -3.45 -17.52 5.97
CA ARG A 250 -4.10 -18.83 6.04
C ARG A 250 -5.29 -18.82 6.98
N PHE A 251 -5.13 -18.21 8.14
CA PHE A 251 -6.20 -18.11 9.14
C PHE A 251 -7.43 -17.37 8.57
N VAL A 252 -7.24 -16.18 7.98
CA VAL A 252 -8.36 -15.40 7.46
C VAL A 252 -9.03 -16.08 6.25
N ARG A 253 -8.25 -16.76 5.39
CA ARG A 253 -8.78 -17.64 4.33
C ARG A 253 -9.71 -18.72 4.92
N ASP A 254 -9.24 -19.40 5.96
CA ASP A 254 -9.98 -20.50 6.59
C ASP A 254 -11.24 -20.00 7.31
N LEU A 255 -11.27 -18.74 7.80
CA LEU A 255 -12.48 -18.09 8.32
C LEU A 255 -13.56 -17.94 7.24
N ALA A 256 -13.18 -17.52 6.02
CA ALA A 256 -14.14 -17.38 4.92
C ALA A 256 -14.80 -18.72 4.59
N ILE A 257 -14.02 -19.79 4.57
CA ILE A 257 -14.52 -21.16 4.32
C ILE A 257 -15.41 -21.62 5.49
N LYS A 258 -14.97 -21.44 6.74
CA LYS A 258 -15.68 -21.85 7.96
C LYS A 258 -17.07 -21.22 8.10
N HIS A 259 -17.21 -19.97 7.69
CA HIS A 259 -18.43 -19.19 7.87
C HIS A 259 -19.30 -19.06 6.62
N ALA A 260 -18.92 -19.70 5.50
CA ALA A 260 -19.56 -19.56 4.20
C ALA A 260 -21.09 -19.77 4.20
N ASP A 261 -21.57 -20.71 5.01
CA ASP A 261 -22.99 -21.10 5.07
C ASP A 261 -23.78 -20.36 6.19
N LYS A 262 -23.20 -19.32 6.80
CA LYS A 262 -23.89 -18.54 7.85
C LYS A 262 -24.77 -17.46 7.24
N ASP A 263 -25.96 -17.24 7.83
CA ASP A 263 -26.86 -16.16 7.41
C ASP A 263 -26.22 -14.77 7.52
N ASP A 264 -25.43 -14.54 8.57
CA ASP A 264 -24.68 -13.28 8.80
C ASP A 264 -23.16 -13.53 8.71
N VAL A 265 -22.71 -13.98 7.54
CA VAL A 265 -21.31 -14.34 7.28
C VAL A 265 -20.36 -13.18 7.58
N GLU A 266 -20.75 -11.94 7.27
CA GLU A 266 -19.92 -10.73 7.48
C GLU A 266 -19.62 -10.50 8.96
N SER A 267 -20.63 -10.53 9.81
CA SER A 267 -20.47 -10.34 11.25
C SER A 267 -19.60 -11.43 11.90
N PHE A 268 -19.75 -12.69 11.48
CA PHE A 268 -18.93 -13.80 12.00
C PHE A 268 -17.46 -13.66 11.60
N ILE A 269 -17.17 -13.37 10.33
CA ILE A 269 -15.79 -13.22 9.84
C ILE A 269 -15.14 -12.00 10.51
N TYR A 270 -15.83 -10.85 10.53
CA TYR A 270 -15.34 -9.64 11.19
C TYR A 270 -14.94 -9.90 12.65
N LYS A 271 -15.86 -10.49 13.42
CA LYS A 271 -15.65 -10.78 14.84
C LYS A 271 -14.48 -11.73 15.09
N ASP A 272 -14.45 -12.85 14.37
CA ASP A 272 -13.39 -13.85 14.54
C ASP A 272 -12.03 -13.31 14.11
N MET A 273 -11.98 -12.50 13.04
CA MET A 273 -10.76 -11.83 12.55
C MET A 273 -10.25 -10.79 13.55
N MET A 274 -11.13 -9.92 14.06
CA MET A 274 -10.77 -8.93 15.08
C MET A 274 -10.22 -9.60 16.33
N ASN A 275 -10.90 -10.63 16.83
CA ASN A 275 -10.44 -11.40 17.99
C ASN A 275 -9.06 -12.04 17.77
N TYR A 276 -8.80 -12.55 16.56
CA TYR A 276 -7.51 -13.12 16.20
C TYR A 276 -6.39 -12.07 16.24
N PHE A 277 -6.64 -10.88 15.68
CA PHE A 277 -5.65 -9.80 15.68
C PHE A 277 -5.40 -9.25 17.08
N LEU A 278 -6.44 -9.04 17.88
CA LEU A 278 -6.30 -8.60 19.27
C LEU A 278 -5.52 -9.63 20.11
N LYS A 279 -5.78 -10.91 19.91
CA LYS A 279 -5.01 -11.97 20.57
C LYS A 279 -3.53 -11.89 20.18
N GLY A 280 -3.22 -11.74 18.91
CA GLY A 280 -1.84 -11.61 18.43
C GLY A 280 -1.13 -10.37 18.97
N LEU A 281 -1.82 -9.22 19.05
CA LEU A 281 -1.32 -8.01 19.71
C LEU A 281 -1.04 -8.24 21.19
N ASN A 282 -1.93 -8.94 21.87
CA ASN A 282 -1.73 -9.31 23.27
C ASN A 282 -0.52 -10.26 23.48
N GLU A 283 -0.23 -11.14 22.52
CA GLU A 283 0.94 -12.03 22.57
C GLU A 283 2.27 -11.28 22.46
N ILE A 284 2.33 -10.14 21.74
CA ILE A 284 3.51 -9.27 21.72
C ILE A 284 3.55 -8.29 22.91
N GLY A 285 2.54 -8.30 23.78
CA GLY A 285 2.51 -7.48 24.99
C GLY A 285 1.70 -6.19 24.88
N PHE A 286 1.10 -5.88 23.74
CA PHE A 286 0.18 -4.75 23.61
C PHE A 286 -1.09 -4.98 24.44
N ARG A 287 -1.56 -3.97 25.21
CA ARG A 287 -2.61 -4.15 26.24
C ARG A 287 -3.79 -3.18 26.14
N ASN A 288 -3.88 -2.41 25.05
CA ASN A 288 -5.00 -1.49 24.85
C ASN A 288 -5.91 -2.00 23.71
N ASP A 289 -6.72 -3.01 24.04
CA ASP A 289 -7.60 -3.66 23.06
C ASP A 289 -8.57 -2.65 22.42
N LYS A 290 -9.12 -1.72 23.20
CA LYS A 290 -10.04 -0.71 22.65
C LYS A 290 -9.38 0.18 21.61
N PHE A 291 -8.15 0.63 21.85
CA PHE A 291 -7.40 1.39 20.87
C PHE A 291 -7.11 0.57 19.62
N ALA A 292 -6.72 -0.72 19.80
CA ALA A 292 -6.44 -1.60 18.68
C ALA A 292 -7.70 -1.91 17.85
N GLU A 293 -8.86 -2.14 18.48
CA GLU A 293 -10.14 -2.29 17.79
C GLU A 293 -10.48 -1.08 16.95
N ASP A 294 -10.40 0.12 17.52
CA ASP A 294 -10.69 1.36 16.81
C ASP A 294 -9.70 1.57 15.64
N ARG A 295 -8.41 1.29 15.87
CA ARG A 295 -7.34 1.42 14.87
C ARG A 295 -7.49 0.47 13.69
N LEU A 296 -7.89 -0.78 13.94
CA LEU A 296 -8.00 -1.85 12.93
C LEU A 296 -9.39 -2.00 12.33
N SER A 297 -10.38 -1.24 12.80
CA SER A 297 -11.79 -1.45 12.44
C SER A 297 -12.03 -1.37 10.93
N LEU A 298 -11.43 -0.40 10.23
CA LEU A 298 -11.55 -0.25 8.79
C LEU A 298 -10.86 -1.40 8.04
N ASP A 299 -9.64 -1.76 8.45
CA ASP A 299 -8.88 -2.86 7.82
C ASP A 299 -9.63 -4.19 7.94
N VAL A 300 -10.15 -4.48 9.13
CA VAL A 300 -10.92 -5.71 9.37
C VAL A 300 -12.22 -5.71 8.57
N GLN A 301 -12.88 -4.56 8.44
CA GLN A 301 -14.10 -4.44 7.63
C GLN A 301 -13.81 -4.70 6.14
N ILE A 302 -12.79 -4.03 5.57
CA ILE A 302 -12.41 -4.19 4.16
C ILE A 302 -11.92 -5.62 3.90
N ASN A 303 -11.10 -6.17 4.78
CA ASN A 303 -10.62 -7.54 4.70
C ASN A 303 -11.77 -8.55 4.73
N THR A 304 -12.78 -8.34 5.59
CA THR A 304 -13.97 -9.19 5.67
C THR A 304 -14.72 -9.21 4.33
N GLN A 305 -14.91 -8.05 3.71
CA GLN A 305 -15.57 -7.94 2.41
C GLN A 305 -14.78 -8.65 1.31
N GLY A 306 -13.45 -8.48 1.32
CA GLY A 306 -12.57 -9.15 0.37
C GLY A 306 -12.60 -10.67 0.47
N LEU A 307 -12.62 -11.21 1.69
CA LEU A 307 -12.72 -12.65 1.94
C LEU A 307 -14.07 -13.22 1.48
N ILE A 308 -15.17 -12.52 1.74
CA ILE A 308 -16.50 -12.92 1.27
C ILE A 308 -16.55 -12.92 -0.25
N TYR A 309 -16.00 -11.88 -0.89
CA TYR A 309 -15.95 -11.80 -2.35
C TYR A 309 -15.10 -12.94 -2.93
N TRP A 310 -13.91 -13.16 -2.38
CA TRP A 310 -13.02 -14.24 -2.80
C TRP A 310 -13.73 -15.59 -2.73
N HIS A 311 -14.30 -15.93 -1.59
CA HIS A 311 -14.95 -17.25 -1.40
C HIS A 311 -16.13 -17.47 -2.36
N LYS A 312 -16.92 -16.43 -2.68
CA LYS A 312 -18.04 -16.52 -3.63
C LYS A 312 -17.61 -16.71 -5.10
N ASN A 313 -16.34 -16.41 -5.43
CA ASN A 313 -15.83 -16.40 -6.81
C ASN A 313 -14.63 -17.37 -7.01
N SER A 314 -14.35 -18.23 -6.04
CA SER A 314 -13.29 -19.26 -6.04
C SER A 314 -13.75 -20.57 -6.64
#